data_7aca6eba9c0970d46333b893a5d39a7d
#
_entry.id   7aca6eba9c0970d46333b893a5d39a7d
#
_cell.length_a   1.000
_cell.length_b   1.000
_cell.length_c   1.000
_cell.angle_alpha   90.00
_cell.angle_beta   90.00
_cell.angle_gamma   90.00
#
_symmetry.space_group_name_H-M   'P 1'
#
loop_
_entity.id
_entity.type
_entity.pdbx_description
1 polymer ?
#
loop_
_entity_poly.entity_id
_entity_poly.type
_entity_poly.pdbx_seq_one_letter_code
_entity_poly.pdbx_strand_id
1 'polypeptide(L)'
;MIYRIATAFKGQSQKVPGWNAVRLGWNFTRIQWEGIVVAALGFAITRIFVAEAVIMGTAIPFLITGVVPLIVGLAVTVFGVTLAIGAFTASYTRHVSVGALIGTSAMVMILLITAFGEFVQDGTLSYPFTNGLLVANVMLGGIVGGMVIGHRSAESERQRQELNRKSNRSLLVNRLLKHDVINAITIVGGYTTILAERSDPQAHRTIQTALDGIERTIHEIGTIADETERPMLDLVNVRQYVHAEIDRFDREQDLHIDVQDRASDPNAVAGGNLGLVIRELLENAADHGTTDSIAVDLDDSSNQVGLTISNEGPGLPETQRELLEHGTFPEYDDPTAGFGLQVVRLLVDRYGGTIRVTEEERIHITVSLSRARGGIEITDPDGVTVPNLLHAGIAGTIAGVAMGAIYTLSTGLLPVIGALYGVEDPIVGWITHLFHSIVFGLVFAAGIDHVSRARSGMSRASSTILGGLWGITLWLVAAGVVMPVWLRALGIEAAIPNLDQTGLVAHLVWGLVMAIVYDLLRQSRD
;
A
#
# COMPACT_ATOMS: atom_id res chain seq x y z
N MET A 1 26.70 -13.56 -15.07
CA MET A 1 27.12 -12.87 -16.31
C MET A 1 26.58 -11.44 -16.38
N ILE A 2 25.35 -11.16 -15.93
CA ILE A 2 24.74 -9.82 -15.93
C ILE A 2 25.41 -8.84 -14.94
N TYR A 3 25.95 -9.32 -13.83
CA TYR A 3 26.62 -8.50 -12.81
C TYR A 3 28.02 -7.99 -13.23
N ARG A 4 28.66 -8.60 -14.23
CA ARG A 4 29.97 -8.17 -14.75
C ARG A 4 29.89 -7.12 -15.86
N ILE A 5 28.73 -6.90 -16.45
CA ILE A 5 28.55 -5.86 -17.49
C ILE A 5 28.27 -4.49 -16.84
N ALA A 6 27.68 -4.44 -15.66
CA ALA A 6 27.41 -3.21 -14.93
C ALA A 6 28.65 -2.51 -14.34
N THR A 7 29.74 -3.23 -14.14
CA THR A 7 31.00 -2.68 -13.58
C THR A 7 31.97 -2.13 -14.64
N ALA A 8 31.79 -2.48 -15.91
CA ALA A 8 32.67 -2.02 -17.00
C ALA A 8 32.40 -0.58 -17.48
N PHE A 9 31.24 0.00 -17.13
CA PHE A 9 30.88 1.38 -17.53
C PHE A 9 31.16 2.46 -16.46
N LYS A 10 31.86 2.15 -15.39
CA LYS A 10 32.12 3.10 -14.28
C LYS A 10 33.41 3.91 -14.44
N GLY A 11 34.11 3.81 -15.54
CA GLY A 11 35.48 4.30 -15.67
C GLY A 11 35.80 5.19 -16.86
N GLN A 12 34.91 6.06 -17.35
CA GLN A 12 35.32 7.19 -18.23
C GLN A 12 34.22 8.27 -18.27
N SER A 13 34.30 9.28 -17.40
CA SER A 13 33.55 10.51 -17.54
C SER A 13 34.53 11.66 -17.79
N GLN A 14 34.79 11.97 -19.08
CA GLN A 14 35.30 13.28 -19.46
C GLN A 14 34.14 14.29 -19.42
N LYS A 15 34.39 15.38 -18.70
CA LYS A 15 33.46 16.51 -18.51
C LYS A 15 33.22 17.22 -19.85
N VAL A 16 31.99 17.16 -20.36
CA VAL A 16 31.44 18.06 -21.35
C VAL A 16 30.53 19.06 -20.63
N PRO A 17 30.75 20.38 -20.70
CA PRO A 17 29.91 21.37 -20.03
C PRO A 17 28.57 21.48 -20.77
N GLY A 18 27.46 21.34 -20.07
CA GLY A 18 26.14 21.71 -20.57
C GLY A 18 25.08 20.60 -20.62
N TRP A 19 25.41 19.36 -20.30
CA TRP A 19 24.39 18.31 -20.12
C TRP A 19 24.28 17.96 -18.63
N ASN A 20 23.30 18.54 -17.98
CA ASN A 20 22.82 17.97 -16.74
C ASN A 20 22.30 16.58 -17.09
N ALA A 21 23.11 15.56 -16.85
CA ALA A 21 22.68 14.17 -16.91
C ALA A 21 21.55 14.01 -15.90
N VAL A 22 20.32 14.01 -16.42
CA VAL A 22 19.15 13.51 -15.69
C VAL A 22 19.54 12.09 -15.28
N ARG A 23 19.95 11.93 -14.03
CA ARG A 23 20.00 10.61 -13.41
C ARG A 23 18.55 10.15 -13.34
N LEU A 24 18.09 9.48 -14.37
CA LEU A 24 16.96 8.57 -14.33
C LEU A 24 17.36 7.47 -13.35
N GLY A 25 17.22 7.74 -12.07
CA GLY A 25 17.13 6.71 -11.07
C GLY A 25 15.85 5.96 -11.38
N TRP A 26 15.97 4.86 -12.08
CA TRP A 26 14.91 3.88 -12.27
C TRP A 26 14.65 3.20 -10.93
N ASN A 27 14.08 3.93 -9.97
CA ASN A 27 13.31 3.32 -8.90
C ASN A 27 12.01 2.89 -9.56
N PHE A 28 12.02 1.71 -10.19
CA PHE A 28 10.77 1.02 -10.51
C PHE A 28 9.93 1.04 -9.25
N THR A 29 8.74 1.64 -9.30
CA THR A 29 7.66 1.42 -8.35
C THR A 29 7.76 -0.02 -7.88
N ARG A 30 7.71 -0.26 -6.59
CA ARG A 30 7.89 -1.59 -5.99
C ARG A 30 6.93 -2.57 -6.66
N ILE A 31 7.42 -3.30 -7.66
CA ILE A 31 6.67 -4.39 -8.28
C ILE A 31 6.45 -5.44 -7.19
N GLN A 32 5.21 -5.73 -6.88
CA GLN A 32 4.86 -6.75 -5.90
C GLN A 32 4.98 -8.13 -6.57
N TRP A 33 6.05 -8.83 -6.28
CA TRP A 33 6.36 -10.13 -6.89
C TRP A 33 5.28 -11.19 -6.66
N GLU A 34 4.57 -11.08 -5.56
CA GLU A 34 3.43 -11.92 -5.22
C GLU A 34 2.33 -11.84 -6.30
N GLY A 35 2.07 -10.64 -6.83
CA GLY A 35 1.12 -10.46 -7.94
C GLY A 35 1.60 -11.14 -9.23
N ILE A 36 2.92 -11.14 -9.50
CA ILE A 36 3.48 -11.84 -10.66
C ILE A 36 3.26 -13.35 -10.54
N VAL A 37 3.35 -13.92 -9.33
CA VAL A 37 3.08 -15.35 -9.11
C VAL A 37 1.64 -15.69 -9.50
N VAL A 38 0.66 -14.88 -9.09
CA VAL A 38 -0.75 -15.08 -9.47
C VAL A 38 -0.93 -14.97 -10.99
N ALA A 39 -0.30 -13.96 -11.62
CA ALA A 39 -0.33 -13.80 -13.07
C ALA A 39 0.26 -15.01 -13.80
N ALA A 40 1.39 -15.53 -13.33
CA ALA A 40 2.04 -16.71 -13.93
C ALA A 40 1.19 -17.98 -13.77
N LEU A 41 0.55 -18.18 -12.62
CA LEU A 41 -0.38 -19.31 -12.40
C LEU A 41 -1.57 -19.24 -13.36
N GLY A 42 -2.22 -18.07 -13.48
CA GLY A 42 -3.32 -17.87 -14.41
C GLY A 42 -2.91 -18.13 -15.86
N PHE A 43 -1.76 -17.57 -16.27
CA PHE A 43 -1.24 -17.75 -17.63
C PHE A 43 -0.87 -19.20 -17.96
N ALA A 44 -0.21 -19.91 -17.05
CA ALA A 44 0.20 -21.30 -17.27
C ALA A 44 -0.99 -22.22 -17.53
N ILE A 45 -2.10 -21.99 -16.82
CA ILE A 45 -3.31 -22.83 -16.99
C ILE A 45 -4.05 -22.53 -18.29
N THR A 46 -4.04 -21.29 -18.78
CA THR A 46 -4.74 -20.94 -20.03
C THR A 46 -4.29 -21.78 -21.21
N ARG A 47 -3.02 -22.15 -21.27
CA ARG A 47 -2.47 -22.94 -22.36
C ARG A 47 -3.05 -24.37 -22.42
N ILE A 48 -3.35 -24.97 -21.28
CA ILE A 48 -3.94 -26.31 -21.20
C ILE A 48 -5.36 -26.29 -21.79
N PHE A 49 -6.14 -25.26 -21.46
CA PHE A 49 -7.51 -25.12 -22.01
C PHE A 49 -7.54 -24.98 -23.51
N VAL A 50 -6.61 -24.25 -24.09
CA VAL A 50 -6.58 -24.01 -25.52
C VAL A 50 -6.17 -25.28 -26.28
N ALA A 51 -5.18 -26.03 -25.80
CA ALA A 51 -4.72 -27.24 -26.43
C ALA A 51 -5.82 -28.33 -26.52
N GLU A 52 -6.62 -28.49 -25.48
CA GLU A 52 -7.67 -29.49 -25.38
C GLU A 52 -8.97 -29.08 -26.09
N ALA A 53 -9.29 -27.76 -26.14
CA ALA A 53 -10.51 -27.25 -26.74
C ALA A 53 -10.61 -27.55 -28.25
N VAL A 54 -9.47 -27.66 -28.94
CA VAL A 54 -9.41 -27.94 -30.38
C VAL A 54 -9.88 -29.36 -30.73
N ILE A 55 -9.69 -30.30 -29.80
CA ILE A 55 -10.02 -31.73 -30.04
C ILE A 55 -11.54 -31.95 -30.05
N MET A 56 -12.35 -31.02 -29.52
CA MET A 56 -13.77 -31.26 -29.27
C MET A 56 -14.74 -31.00 -30.44
N GLY A 57 -14.32 -30.50 -31.57
CA GLY A 57 -15.06 -30.51 -32.88
C GLY A 57 -16.50 -29.99 -32.95
N THR A 58 -17.15 -29.58 -31.83
CA THR A 58 -18.53 -29.10 -31.79
C THR A 58 -18.65 -27.78 -31.08
N ALA A 59 -19.46 -26.83 -31.58
CA ALA A 59 -19.48 -25.42 -31.17
C ALA A 59 -19.84 -25.19 -29.67
N ILE A 60 -20.81 -25.90 -29.12
CA ILE A 60 -21.26 -25.67 -27.72
C ILE A 60 -20.27 -26.24 -26.70
N PRO A 61 -19.78 -27.49 -26.80
CA PRO A 61 -18.72 -27.99 -25.95
C PRO A 61 -17.45 -27.10 -25.99
N PHE A 62 -17.00 -26.69 -27.17
CA PHE A 62 -15.87 -25.81 -27.36
C PHE A 62 -16.04 -24.49 -26.57
N LEU A 63 -17.24 -23.88 -26.66
CA LEU A 63 -17.52 -22.62 -25.95
C LEU A 63 -17.46 -22.79 -24.42
N ILE A 64 -18.13 -23.82 -23.88
CA ILE A 64 -18.26 -24.01 -22.43
C ILE A 64 -16.98 -24.56 -21.80
N THR A 65 -16.34 -25.53 -22.41
CA THR A 65 -15.20 -26.25 -21.82
C THR A 65 -13.84 -25.67 -22.20
N GLY A 66 -13.77 -24.91 -23.29
CA GLY A 66 -12.54 -24.27 -23.78
C GLY A 66 -12.52 -22.74 -23.52
N VAL A 67 -13.48 -22.02 -24.14
CA VAL A 67 -13.45 -20.56 -24.17
C VAL A 67 -13.74 -19.93 -22.78
N VAL A 68 -14.73 -20.42 -22.05
CA VAL A 68 -15.07 -19.88 -20.73
C VAL A 68 -13.91 -20.04 -19.73
N PRO A 69 -13.32 -21.23 -19.54
CA PRO A 69 -12.16 -21.39 -18.67
C PRO A 69 -10.94 -20.60 -19.15
N LEU A 70 -10.71 -20.47 -20.45
CA LEU A 70 -9.67 -19.62 -21.00
C LEU A 70 -9.85 -18.16 -20.53
N ILE A 71 -11.06 -17.61 -20.68
CA ILE A 71 -11.36 -16.24 -20.24
C ILE A 71 -11.10 -16.08 -18.73
N VAL A 72 -11.53 -17.05 -17.91
CA VAL A 72 -11.29 -17.01 -16.46
C VAL A 72 -9.79 -17.06 -16.14
N GLY A 73 -9.01 -17.92 -16.78
CA GLY A 73 -7.56 -17.99 -16.58
C GLY A 73 -6.85 -16.71 -17.01
N LEU A 74 -7.27 -16.09 -18.14
CA LEU A 74 -6.76 -14.80 -18.58
C LEU A 74 -7.15 -13.67 -17.60
N ALA A 75 -8.38 -13.70 -17.04
CA ALA A 75 -8.81 -12.76 -16.02
C ALA A 75 -7.98 -12.89 -14.74
N VAL A 76 -7.66 -14.11 -14.30
CA VAL A 76 -6.72 -14.35 -13.18
C VAL A 76 -5.35 -13.74 -13.49
N THR A 77 -4.85 -13.89 -14.71
CA THR A 77 -3.57 -13.30 -15.13
C THR A 77 -3.62 -11.77 -15.06
N VAL A 78 -4.67 -11.15 -15.63
CA VAL A 78 -4.88 -9.67 -15.55
C VAL A 78 -4.95 -9.22 -14.10
N PHE A 79 -5.69 -9.94 -13.26
CA PHE A 79 -5.77 -9.62 -11.83
C PHE A 79 -4.41 -9.73 -11.14
N GLY A 80 -3.61 -10.75 -11.43
CA GLY A 80 -2.24 -10.88 -10.94
C GLY A 80 -1.35 -9.70 -11.36
N VAL A 81 -1.47 -9.24 -12.61
CA VAL A 81 -0.77 -8.03 -13.09
C VAL A 81 -1.25 -6.80 -12.32
N THR A 82 -2.57 -6.65 -12.09
CA THR A 82 -3.10 -5.52 -11.30
C THR A 82 -2.58 -5.53 -9.87
N LEU A 83 -2.45 -6.71 -9.24
CA LEU A 83 -1.83 -6.86 -7.92
C LEU A 83 -0.35 -6.47 -7.93
N ALA A 84 0.38 -6.80 -9.00
CA ALA A 84 1.82 -6.53 -9.09
C ALA A 84 2.15 -5.05 -9.21
N ILE A 85 1.32 -4.27 -9.92
CA ILE A 85 1.58 -2.84 -10.22
C ILE A 85 0.64 -1.88 -9.48
N GLY A 86 -0.44 -2.39 -8.87
CA GLY A 86 -1.47 -1.59 -8.23
C GLY A 86 -1.07 -1.10 -6.85
N ALA A 87 -1.72 -0.03 -6.41
CA ALA A 87 -1.60 0.54 -5.08
C ALA A 87 -2.32 -0.33 -4.03
N PHE A 88 -1.83 -1.56 -3.85
CA PHE A 88 -2.29 -2.49 -2.84
C PHE A 88 -1.27 -2.61 -1.70
N THR A 89 -1.76 -2.84 -0.47
CA THR A 89 -0.85 -3.12 0.64
C THR A 89 -0.14 -4.46 0.44
N ALA A 90 1.14 -4.54 0.80
CA ALA A 90 1.92 -5.77 0.69
C ALA A 90 1.26 -6.95 1.45
N SER A 91 0.60 -6.67 2.57
CA SER A 91 -0.18 -7.66 3.33
C SER A 91 -1.34 -8.22 2.50
N TYR A 92 -2.13 -7.37 1.85
CA TYR A 92 -3.24 -7.79 0.99
C TYR A 92 -2.76 -8.68 -0.15
N THR A 93 -1.76 -8.21 -0.92
CA THR A 93 -1.22 -8.96 -2.06
C THR A 93 -0.65 -10.32 -1.62
N ARG A 94 0.05 -10.35 -0.49
CA ARG A 94 0.57 -11.58 0.09
C ARG A 94 -0.54 -12.58 0.45
N HIS A 95 -1.61 -12.14 1.13
CA HIS A 95 -2.72 -13.03 1.50
C HIS A 95 -3.40 -13.62 0.27
N VAL A 96 -3.66 -12.82 -0.77
CA VAL A 96 -4.28 -13.28 -2.01
C VAL A 96 -3.38 -14.28 -2.72
N SER A 97 -2.07 -14.01 -2.84
CA SER A 97 -1.13 -14.88 -3.54
C SER A 97 -0.86 -16.19 -2.79
N VAL A 98 -0.71 -16.11 -1.47
CA VAL A 98 -0.58 -17.32 -0.63
C VAL A 98 -1.85 -18.16 -0.69
N GLY A 99 -3.03 -17.53 -0.66
CA GLY A 99 -4.31 -18.20 -0.86
C GLY A 99 -4.38 -18.95 -2.20
N ALA A 100 -3.99 -18.29 -3.30
CA ALA A 100 -3.92 -18.90 -4.63
C ALA A 100 -2.99 -20.12 -4.66
N LEU A 101 -1.79 -20.00 -4.05
CA LEU A 101 -0.84 -21.11 -3.98
C LEU A 101 -1.37 -22.28 -3.15
N ILE A 102 -1.96 -22.00 -1.98
CA ILE A 102 -2.55 -23.04 -1.12
C ILE A 102 -3.70 -23.75 -1.86
N GLY A 103 -4.60 -22.98 -2.50
CA GLY A 103 -5.71 -23.53 -3.27
C GLY A 103 -5.23 -24.41 -4.43
N THR A 104 -4.22 -23.95 -5.15
CA THR A 104 -3.59 -24.74 -6.23
C THR A 104 -2.98 -26.03 -5.67
N SER A 105 -2.20 -25.94 -4.60
CA SER A 105 -1.54 -27.09 -3.98
C SER A 105 -2.55 -28.11 -3.45
N ALA A 106 -3.65 -27.64 -2.86
CA ALA A 106 -4.74 -28.52 -2.40
C ALA A 106 -5.37 -29.30 -3.57
N MET A 107 -5.61 -28.63 -4.70
CA MET A 107 -6.17 -29.28 -5.88
C MET A 107 -5.20 -30.26 -6.53
N VAL A 108 -3.91 -29.92 -6.60
CA VAL A 108 -2.87 -30.87 -7.03
C VAL A 108 -2.85 -32.11 -6.13
N MET A 109 -2.95 -31.92 -4.80
CA MET A 109 -3.00 -33.03 -3.85
C MET A 109 -4.22 -33.94 -4.10
N ILE A 110 -5.40 -33.36 -4.33
CA ILE A 110 -6.62 -34.12 -4.66
C ILE A 110 -6.44 -34.93 -5.94
N LEU A 111 -5.87 -34.33 -6.99
CA LEU A 111 -5.59 -35.01 -8.24
C LEU A 111 -4.61 -36.19 -8.05
N LEU A 112 -3.56 -36.00 -7.25
CA LEU A 112 -2.58 -37.04 -6.93
C LEU A 112 -3.22 -38.20 -6.12
N ILE A 113 -4.07 -37.88 -5.14
CA ILE A 113 -4.79 -38.89 -4.35
C ILE A 113 -5.74 -39.70 -5.24
N THR A 114 -6.45 -39.04 -6.15
CA THR A 114 -7.34 -39.68 -7.10
C THR A 114 -6.55 -40.60 -8.03
N ALA A 115 -5.45 -40.14 -8.61
CA ALA A 115 -4.58 -40.94 -9.47
C ALA A 115 -3.96 -42.14 -8.74
N PHE A 116 -3.57 -41.96 -7.47
CA PHE A 116 -3.05 -43.04 -6.63
C PHE A 116 -4.13 -44.09 -6.33
N GLY A 117 -5.37 -43.65 -6.08
CA GLY A 117 -6.50 -44.56 -5.87
C GLY A 117 -6.76 -45.44 -7.07
N GLU A 118 -6.73 -44.89 -8.29
CA GLU A 118 -6.84 -45.67 -9.52
C GLU A 118 -5.68 -46.64 -9.76
N PHE A 119 -4.46 -46.14 -9.49
CA PHE A 119 -3.26 -46.99 -9.61
C PHE A 119 -3.37 -48.24 -8.71
N VAL A 120 -3.91 -48.08 -7.51
CA VAL A 120 -4.11 -49.21 -6.58
C VAL A 120 -5.20 -50.15 -7.06
N GLN A 121 -6.24 -49.65 -7.74
CA GLN A 121 -7.36 -50.46 -8.25
C GLN A 121 -7.03 -51.18 -9.56
N ASP A 122 -6.47 -50.43 -10.52
CA ASP A 122 -6.37 -50.90 -11.92
C ASP A 122 -4.92 -51.09 -12.40
N GLY A 123 -3.92 -50.76 -11.58
CA GLY A 123 -2.51 -50.84 -11.90
C GLY A 123 -2.04 -49.85 -12.98
N THR A 124 -2.88 -48.88 -13.34
CA THR A 124 -2.59 -47.86 -14.37
C THR A 124 -2.73 -46.47 -13.83
N LEU A 125 -1.83 -45.57 -14.23
CA LEU A 125 -1.87 -44.13 -13.89
C LEU A 125 -2.57 -43.31 -14.99
N SER A 126 -3.72 -43.75 -15.48
CA SER A 126 -4.31 -43.15 -16.67
C SER A 126 -5.20 -41.97 -16.37
N TYR A 127 -6.06 -42.03 -15.39
CA TYR A 127 -6.96 -40.96 -15.00
C TYR A 127 -6.46 -40.37 -13.67
N PRO A 128 -6.50 -39.06 -13.37
CA PRO A 128 -7.10 -37.98 -14.17
C PRO A 128 -6.17 -37.32 -15.20
N PHE A 129 -4.92 -37.74 -15.33
CA PHE A 129 -3.90 -37.07 -16.16
C PHE A 129 -4.11 -37.21 -17.66
N THR A 130 -4.93 -38.15 -18.10
CA THR A 130 -5.34 -38.25 -19.51
C THR A 130 -6.38 -37.23 -19.93
N ASN A 131 -7.01 -36.53 -18.96
CA ASN A 131 -8.00 -35.50 -19.24
C ASN A 131 -7.45 -34.11 -18.81
N GLY A 132 -6.70 -33.47 -19.69
CA GLY A 132 -6.09 -32.16 -19.44
C GLY A 132 -7.10 -31.08 -19.07
N LEU A 133 -8.33 -31.10 -19.64
CA LEU A 133 -9.40 -30.18 -19.29
C LEU A 133 -9.85 -30.31 -17.82
N LEU A 134 -10.00 -31.56 -17.36
CA LEU A 134 -10.37 -31.80 -15.96
C LEU A 134 -9.30 -31.24 -15.03
N VAL A 135 -8.04 -31.59 -15.29
CA VAL A 135 -6.89 -31.09 -14.48
C VAL A 135 -6.87 -29.57 -14.47
N ALA A 136 -6.98 -28.93 -15.62
CA ALA A 136 -6.94 -27.48 -15.74
C ALA A 136 -8.13 -26.80 -15.03
N ASN A 137 -9.35 -27.34 -15.15
CA ASN A 137 -10.53 -26.81 -14.45
C ASN A 137 -10.41 -26.94 -12.93
N VAL A 138 -9.94 -28.08 -12.44
CA VAL A 138 -9.72 -28.31 -11.00
C VAL A 138 -8.66 -27.36 -10.48
N MET A 139 -7.55 -27.18 -11.18
CA MET A 139 -6.50 -26.24 -10.79
C MET A 139 -6.99 -24.79 -10.82
N LEU A 140 -7.74 -24.40 -11.87
CA LEU A 140 -8.33 -23.07 -11.97
C LEU A 140 -9.30 -22.79 -10.81
N GLY A 141 -10.14 -23.79 -10.46
CA GLY A 141 -11.00 -23.73 -9.28
C GLY A 141 -10.22 -23.54 -7.99
N GLY A 142 -9.06 -24.22 -7.85
CA GLY A 142 -8.15 -24.07 -6.74
C GLY A 142 -7.56 -22.66 -6.64
N ILE A 143 -7.09 -22.11 -7.76
CA ILE A 143 -6.55 -20.75 -7.82
C ILE A 143 -7.62 -19.74 -7.41
N VAL A 144 -8.78 -19.76 -8.07
CA VAL A 144 -9.87 -18.80 -7.82
C VAL A 144 -10.40 -18.93 -6.40
N GLY A 145 -10.66 -20.15 -5.93
CA GLY A 145 -11.10 -20.40 -4.56
C GLY A 145 -10.08 -19.94 -3.53
N GLY A 146 -8.80 -20.23 -3.76
CA GLY A 146 -7.70 -19.77 -2.92
C GLY A 146 -7.57 -18.25 -2.90
N MET A 147 -7.71 -17.57 -4.03
CA MET A 147 -7.72 -16.10 -4.10
C MET A 147 -8.88 -15.49 -3.30
N VAL A 148 -10.08 -16.07 -3.39
CA VAL A 148 -11.26 -15.62 -2.62
C VAL A 148 -11.01 -15.78 -1.11
N ILE A 149 -10.44 -16.90 -0.70
CA ILE A 149 -10.08 -17.13 0.71
C ILE A 149 -9.01 -16.13 1.15
N GLY A 150 -7.97 -15.89 0.35
CA GLY A 150 -6.93 -14.92 0.62
C GLY A 150 -7.47 -13.50 0.74
N HIS A 151 -8.38 -13.10 -0.14
CA HIS A 151 -9.07 -11.80 -0.06
C HIS A 151 -9.87 -11.66 1.24
N ARG A 152 -10.66 -12.66 1.61
CA ARG A 152 -11.43 -12.66 2.86
C ARG A 152 -10.54 -12.64 4.09
N SER A 153 -9.40 -13.36 4.06
CA SER A 153 -8.42 -13.34 5.15
C SER A 153 -7.81 -11.95 5.34
N ALA A 154 -7.42 -11.29 4.24
CA ALA A 154 -6.89 -9.93 4.28
C ALA A 154 -7.91 -8.92 4.82
N GLU A 155 -9.16 -9.04 4.39
CA GLU A 155 -10.26 -8.18 4.87
C GLU A 155 -10.58 -8.44 6.35
N SER A 156 -10.61 -9.70 6.78
CA SER A 156 -10.81 -10.06 8.19
C SER A 156 -9.69 -9.52 9.09
N GLU A 157 -8.43 -9.59 8.64
CA GLU A 157 -7.30 -9.04 9.38
C GLU A 157 -7.41 -7.51 9.50
N ARG A 158 -7.76 -6.82 8.42
CA ARG A 158 -8.02 -5.38 8.43
C ARG A 158 -9.14 -5.01 9.42
N GLN A 159 -10.25 -5.74 9.39
CA GLN A 159 -11.36 -5.52 10.32
C GLN A 159 -10.96 -5.76 11.78
N ARG A 160 -10.17 -6.82 12.05
CA ARG A 160 -9.64 -7.08 13.39
C ARG A 160 -8.76 -5.95 13.89
N GLN A 161 -7.85 -5.44 13.05
CA GLN A 161 -6.99 -4.31 13.40
C GLN A 161 -7.83 -3.06 13.69
N GLU A 162 -8.85 -2.79 12.88
CA GLU A 162 -9.76 -1.66 13.10
C GLU A 162 -10.58 -1.82 14.39
N LEU A 163 -11.10 -3.02 14.66
CA LEU A 163 -11.80 -3.31 15.91
C LEU A 163 -10.88 -3.18 17.13
N ASN A 164 -9.65 -3.68 17.04
CA ASN A 164 -8.68 -3.54 18.13
C ASN A 164 -8.35 -2.07 18.40
N ARG A 165 -8.17 -1.25 17.35
CA ARG A 165 -7.97 0.20 17.51
C ARG A 165 -9.16 0.87 18.18
N LYS A 166 -10.40 0.53 17.76
CA LYS A 166 -11.62 1.05 18.40
C LYS A 166 -11.77 0.59 19.85
N SER A 167 -11.46 -0.67 20.13
CA SER A 167 -11.51 -1.25 21.48
C SER A 167 -10.50 -0.59 22.43
N ASN A 168 -9.24 -0.49 22.01
CA ASN A 168 -8.18 0.15 22.79
C ASN A 168 -8.53 1.60 23.14
N ARG A 169 -9.13 2.30 22.20
CA ARG A 169 -9.60 3.64 22.40
C ARG A 169 -10.76 3.76 23.40
N SER A 170 -11.78 2.90 23.27
CA SER A 170 -12.90 2.86 24.23
C SER A 170 -12.41 2.53 25.64
N LEU A 171 -11.44 1.64 25.76
CA LEU A 171 -10.79 1.31 27.03
C LEU A 171 -10.06 2.51 27.62
N LEU A 172 -9.33 3.28 26.78
CA LEU A 172 -8.61 4.48 27.22
C LEU A 172 -9.57 5.53 27.76
N VAL A 173 -10.62 5.88 26.99
CA VAL A 173 -11.63 6.86 27.40
C VAL A 173 -12.32 6.42 28.71
N ASN A 174 -12.69 5.16 28.84
CA ASN A 174 -13.33 4.65 30.04
C ASN A 174 -12.39 4.66 31.26
N ARG A 175 -11.10 4.43 31.03
CA ARG A 175 -10.07 4.45 32.08
C ARG A 175 -9.79 5.88 32.57
N LEU A 176 -9.65 6.85 31.65
CA LEU A 176 -9.54 8.26 31.97
C LEU A 176 -10.73 8.72 32.83
N LEU A 177 -11.96 8.44 32.38
CA LEU A 177 -13.16 8.78 33.12
C LEU A 177 -13.20 8.16 34.51
N LYS A 178 -12.84 6.89 34.64
CA LYS A 178 -12.95 6.18 35.92
C LYS A 178 -11.86 6.62 36.91
N HIS A 179 -10.61 6.75 36.46
CA HIS A 179 -9.50 7.02 37.35
C HIS A 179 -9.49 8.49 37.80
N ASP A 180 -9.45 9.43 36.87
CA ASP A 180 -9.22 10.83 37.22
C ASP A 180 -10.46 11.51 37.78
N VAL A 181 -11.63 11.21 37.18
CA VAL A 181 -12.89 11.76 37.71
C VAL A 181 -13.24 11.15 39.08
N ILE A 182 -13.05 9.83 39.29
CA ILE A 182 -13.33 9.21 40.59
C ILE A 182 -12.33 9.69 41.64
N ASN A 183 -11.05 9.81 41.31
CA ASN A 183 -10.04 10.33 42.23
C ASN A 183 -10.33 11.77 42.63
N ALA A 184 -10.61 12.62 41.65
CA ALA A 184 -10.95 14.02 41.92
C ALA A 184 -12.26 14.16 42.73
N ILE A 185 -13.31 13.36 42.43
CA ILE A 185 -14.55 13.31 43.24
C ILE A 185 -14.23 12.87 44.68
N THR A 186 -13.34 11.89 44.86
CA THR A 186 -12.93 11.43 46.18
C THR A 186 -12.21 12.50 46.96
N ILE A 187 -11.29 13.26 46.31
CA ILE A 187 -10.60 14.38 46.90
C ILE A 187 -11.58 15.49 47.28
N VAL A 188 -12.46 15.89 46.36
CA VAL A 188 -13.50 16.88 46.61
C VAL A 188 -14.39 16.48 47.78
N GLY A 189 -14.86 15.23 47.80
CA GLY A 189 -15.71 14.67 48.88
C GLY A 189 -15.00 14.66 50.23
N GLY A 190 -13.73 14.26 50.28
CA GLY A 190 -12.92 14.29 51.50
C GLY A 190 -12.71 15.69 52.06
N TYR A 191 -12.31 16.64 51.23
CA TYR A 191 -12.04 18.00 51.66
C TYR A 191 -13.30 18.81 51.92
N THR A 192 -14.45 18.54 51.31
CA THR A 192 -15.72 19.17 51.68
C THR A 192 -16.14 18.80 53.10
N THR A 193 -15.84 17.58 53.55
CA THR A 193 -16.07 17.16 54.95
C THR A 193 -15.19 17.97 55.92
N ILE A 194 -13.91 18.17 55.61
CA ILE A 194 -12.99 18.96 56.42
C ILE A 194 -13.43 20.42 56.46
N LEU A 195 -13.87 21.00 55.34
CA LEU A 195 -14.39 22.38 55.29
C LEU A 195 -15.67 22.54 56.12
N ALA A 196 -16.53 21.53 56.19
CA ALA A 196 -17.73 21.57 57.03
C ALA A 196 -17.41 21.58 58.53
N GLU A 197 -16.29 20.98 58.94
CA GLU A 197 -15.84 20.91 60.32
C GLU A 197 -14.93 22.09 60.74
N ARG A 198 -14.13 22.63 59.80
CA ARG A 198 -13.15 23.68 60.04
C ARG A 198 -13.04 24.58 58.79
N SER A 199 -13.20 25.90 58.91
CA SER A 199 -12.93 26.83 57.80
C SER A 199 -11.45 26.85 57.47
N ASP A 200 -10.98 25.91 56.67
CA ASP A 200 -9.59 25.74 56.29
C ASP A 200 -9.35 26.27 54.85
N PRO A 201 -8.55 27.35 54.64
CA PRO A 201 -8.23 27.87 53.33
C PRO A 201 -7.44 26.90 52.42
N GLN A 202 -6.73 25.94 53.02
CA GLN A 202 -5.99 24.92 52.28
C GLN A 202 -6.91 23.87 51.68
N ALA A 203 -7.97 23.45 52.43
CA ALA A 203 -9.00 22.56 51.93
C ALA A 203 -9.75 23.15 50.73
N HIS A 204 -10.02 24.47 50.75
CA HIS A 204 -10.66 25.16 49.62
C HIS A 204 -9.79 25.13 48.37
N ARG A 205 -8.48 25.38 48.48
CA ARG A 205 -7.53 25.31 47.35
C ARG A 205 -7.43 23.89 46.77
N THR A 206 -7.35 22.87 47.62
CA THR A 206 -7.28 21.48 47.17
C THR A 206 -8.53 21.05 46.42
N ILE A 207 -9.72 21.49 46.85
CA ILE A 207 -10.97 21.25 46.13
C ILE A 207 -10.95 21.93 44.77
N GLN A 208 -10.51 23.18 44.70
CA GLN A 208 -10.41 23.90 43.41
C GLN A 208 -9.45 23.20 42.46
N THR A 209 -8.26 22.81 42.88
CA THR A 209 -7.30 22.07 42.08
C THR A 209 -7.90 20.72 41.57
N ALA A 210 -8.67 20.01 42.39
CA ALA A 210 -9.32 18.77 41.98
C ALA A 210 -10.45 19.01 40.95
N LEU A 211 -11.21 20.10 41.12
CA LEU A 211 -12.26 20.47 40.13
C LEU A 211 -11.65 20.91 38.81
N ASP A 212 -10.57 21.68 38.82
CA ASP A 212 -9.83 22.09 37.61
C ASP A 212 -9.25 20.86 36.89
N GLY A 213 -8.79 19.85 37.68
CA GLY A 213 -8.38 18.53 37.13
C GLY A 213 -9.50 17.80 36.43
N ILE A 214 -10.70 17.75 37.02
CA ILE A 214 -11.88 17.12 36.38
C ILE A 214 -12.23 17.85 35.08
N GLU A 215 -12.28 19.17 35.11
CA GLU A 215 -12.61 19.99 33.95
C GLU A 215 -11.61 19.73 32.79
N ARG A 216 -10.32 19.66 33.11
CA ARG A 216 -9.24 19.36 32.18
C ARG A 216 -9.44 17.96 31.58
N THR A 217 -9.62 16.92 32.40
CA THR A 217 -9.84 15.54 31.93
C THR A 217 -11.07 15.43 31.04
N ILE A 218 -12.19 16.07 31.38
CA ILE A 218 -13.39 16.09 30.54
C ILE A 218 -13.11 16.77 29.19
N HIS A 219 -12.37 17.87 29.20
CA HIS A 219 -12.00 18.59 27.97
C HIS A 219 -11.09 17.73 27.06
N GLU A 220 -10.09 17.07 27.62
CA GLU A 220 -9.17 16.15 26.91
C GLU A 220 -9.92 14.97 26.30
N ILE A 221 -10.83 14.36 27.05
CA ILE A 221 -11.71 13.28 26.54
C ILE A 221 -12.61 13.78 25.42
N GLY A 222 -13.20 14.98 25.59
CA GLY A 222 -14.01 15.63 24.56
C GLY A 222 -13.22 15.84 23.27
N THR A 223 -12.00 16.34 23.41
CA THR A 223 -11.08 16.60 22.29
C THR A 223 -10.65 15.31 21.58
N ILE A 224 -10.34 14.25 22.33
CA ILE A 224 -10.04 12.92 21.79
C ILE A 224 -11.26 12.33 21.08
N ALA A 225 -12.47 12.56 21.58
CA ALA A 225 -13.71 12.07 21.00
C ALA A 225 -14.10 12.82 19.72
N ASP A 226 -14.00 14.14 19.72
CA ASP A 226 -14.46 15.02 18.63
C ASP A 226 -13.57 14.93 17.40
N GLU A 227 -12.25 14.90 17.57
CA GLU A 227 -11.32 14.64 16.45
C GLU A 227 -11.52 13.28 15.79
N THR A 228 -12.31 12.40 16.38
CA THR A 228 -12.53 11.03 15.89
C THR A 228 -13.55 10.94 14.78
N GLU A 229 -14.52 11.80 14.77
CA GLU A 229 -15.55 11.77 13.73
C GLU A 229 -15.05 12.33 12.39
N ARG A 230 -14.06 13.24 12.43
CA ARG A 230 -13.42 13.79 11.21
C ARG A 230 -11.93 14.04 11.47
N PRO A 231 -11.00 13.17 11.03
CA PRO A 231 -9.58 13.48 11.11
C PRO A 231 -9.26 14.64 10.17
N MET A 232 -9.30 15.86 10.66
CA MET A 232 -8.68 17.00 9.98
C MET A 232 -7.18 16.92 10.26
N LEU A 233 -6.47 16.09 9.50
CA LEU A 233 -5.02 16.14 9.42
C LEU A 233 -4.68 17.30 8.49
N ASP A 234 -4.07 18.34 9.05
CA ASP A 234 -3.62 19.51 8.33
C ASP A 234 -2.09 19.60 8.30
N LEU A 235 -1.59 20.40 7.39
CA LEU A 235 -0.20 20.79 7.39
C LEU A 235 0.01 21.82 8.49
N VAL A 236 0.59 21.40 9.62
CA VAL A 236 0.83 22.26 10.76
C VAL A 236 2.30 22.62 10.88
N ASN A 237 2.58 23.83 11.36
CA ASN A 237 3.93 24.27 11.68
C ASN A 237 4.28 23.83 13.11
N VAL A 238 5.04 22.74 13.25
CA VAL A 238 5.41 22.14 14.54
C VAL A 238 6.11 23.15 15.45
N ARG A 239 6.96 24.03 14.90
CA ARG A 239 7.66 25.10 15.64
C ARG A 239 6.68 26.00 16.39
N GLN A 240 5.58 26.39 15.77
CA GLN A 240 4.58 27.26 16.41
C GLN A 240 3.93 26.58 17.61
N TYR A 241 3.61 25.29 17.52
CA TYR A 241 3.06 24.53 18.63
C TYR A 241 4.09 24.35 19.76
N VAL A 242 5.36 24.06 19.44
CA VAL A 242 6.44 23.95 20.42
C VAL A 242 6.59 25.23 21.20
N HIS A 243 6.74 26.37 20.54
CA HIS A 243 6.88 27.67 21.22
C HIS A 243 5.63 28.04 22.05
N ALA A 244 4.43 27.78 21.52
CA ALA A 244 3.20 28.09 22.22
C ALA A 244 3.05 27.31 23.55
N GLU A 245 3.42 26.02 23.54
CA GLU A 245 3.34 25.20 24.75
C GLU A 245 4.50 25.50 25.72
N ILE A 246 5.70 25.79 25.25
CA ILE A 246 6.81 26.24 26.08
C ILE A 246 6.48 27.57 26.77
N ASP A 247 5.96 28.57 26.04
CA ASP A 247 5.54 29.87 26.60
C ASP A 247 4.44 29.73 27.67
N ARG A 248 3.59 28.70 27.54
CA ARG A 248 2.57 28.37 28.54
C ARG A 248 3.20 27.73 29.76
N PHE A 249 4.08 26.76 29.55
CA PHE A 249 4.73 25.98 30.58
C PHE A 249 5.65 26.85 31.46
N ASP A 250 6.42 27.76 30.85
CA ASP A 250 7.30 28.71 31.54
C ASP A 250 6.55 29.68 32.50
N ARG A 251 5.25 29.94 32.21
CA ARG A 251 4.41 30.77 33.08
C ARG A 251 3.87 30.01 34.30
N GLU A 252 3.82 28.69 34.22
CA GLU A 252 3.22 27.84 35.25
C GLU A 252 4.28 27.20 36.16
N GLN A 253 5.52 27.03 35.67
CA GLN A 253 6.61 26.37 36.40
C GLN A 253 7.93 27.11 36.20
N ASP A 254 8.74 27.23 37.26
CA ASP A 254 10.05 27.89 37.25
C ASP A 254 11.16 26.90 36.82
N LEU A 255 11.03 26.37 35.59
CA LEU A 255 11.91 25.36 34.98
C LEU A 255 12.68 25.98 33.81
N HIS A 256 13.93 25.55 33.61
CA HIS A 256 14.75 26.01 32.50
C HIS A 256 14.59 25.09 31.29
N ILE A 257 13.96 25.58 30.19
CA ILE A 257 13.80 24.87 28.95
C ILE A 257 14.81 25.37 27.92
N ASP A 258 15.74 24.50 27.50
CA ASP A 258 16.70 24.80 26.44
C ASP A 258 16.13 24.32 25.09
N VAL A 259 15.94 25.24 24.14
CA VAL A 259 15.34 24.96 22.84
C VAL A 259 16.37 25.03 21.74
N GLN A 260 16.60 23.92 21.05
CA GLN A 260 17.45 23.83 19.86
C GLN A 260 16.60 23.59 18.61
N ASP A 261 16.40 24.64 17.82
CA ASP A 261 15.64 24.57 16.59
C ASP A 261 16.59 24.51 15.38
N ARG A 262 16.71 23.35 14.79
CA ARG A 262 17.55 23.07 13.62
C ARG A 262 16.71 22.79 12.36
N ALA A 263 15.37 22.81 12.49
CA ALA A 263 14.48 22.50 11.38
C ALA A 263 14.46 23.64 10.35
N SER A 264 14.78 23.33 9.11
CA SER A 264 14.71 24.26 7.97
C SER A 264 13.29 24.48 7.49
N ASP A 265 12.43 23.46 7.59
CA ASP A 265 11.01 23.49 7.24
C ASP A 265 10.22 22.63 8.25
N PRO A 266 9.71 23.20 9.33
CA PRO A 266 9.08 22.48 10.42
C PRO A 266 7.61 22.13 10.15
N ASN A 267 7.19 22.03 8.89
CA ASN A 267 5.83 21.67 8.54
C ASN A 267 5.66 20.15 8.50
N ALA A 268 4.68 19.63 9.25
CA ALA A 268 4.35 18.21 9.30
C ALA A 268 2.83 17.98 9.27
N VAL A 269 2.43 16.77 8.92
CA VAL A 269 1.02 16.34 8.96
C VAL A 269 0.68 15.98 10.40
N ALA A 270 -0.20 16.76 11.02
CA ALA A 270 -0.73 16.50 12.35
C ALA A 270 -2.13 17.12 12.52
N GLY A 271 -2.79 16.83 13.63
CA GLY A 271 -4.06 17.44 14.01
C GLY A 271 -3.89 18.64 14.93
N GLY A 272 -5.00 19.34 15.22
CA GLY A 272 -5.04 20.50 16.11
C GLY A 272 -4.56 20.22 17.54
N ASN A 273 -4.54 18.96 17.97
CA ASN A 273 -4.10 18.53 19.30
C ASN A 273 -2.61 18.20 19.39
N LEU A 274 -1.78 18.62 18.44
CA LEU A 274 -0.32 18.49 18.56
C LEU A 274 0.22 19.18 19.80
N GLY A 275 -0.39 20.31 20.21
CA GLY A 275 -0.04 21.00 21.46
C GLY A 275 -0.20 20.10 22.69
N LEU A 276 -1.24 19.27 22.75
CA LEU A 276 -1.44 18.32 23.86
C LEU A 276 -0.31 17.28 23.91
N VAL A 277 0.13 16.76 22.76
CA VAL A 277 1.29 15.83 22.71
C VAL A 277 2.54 16.47 23.31
N ILE A 278 2.81 17.72 22.94
CA ILE A 278 4.00 18.47 23.43
C ILE A 278 3.87 18.70 24.93
N ARG A 279 2.72 19.12 25.40
CA ARG A 279 2.45 19.37 26.81
C ARG A 279 2.65 18.14 27.67
N GLU A 280 2.04 17.01 27.32
CA GLU A 280 2.17 15.75 28.06
C GLU A 280 3.62 15.28 28.14
N LEU A 281 4.41 15.48 27.09
CA LEU A 281 5.83 15.15 27.10
C LEU A 281 6.65 16.11 27.97
N LEU A 282 6.30 17.41 27.99
CA LEU A 282 6.96 18.40 28.90
C LEU A 282 6.59 18.15 30.37
N GLU A 283 5.32 17.88 30.68
CA GLU A 283 4.86 17.52 32.02
C GLU A 283 5.55 16.24 32.50
N ASN A 284 5.62 15.21 31.63
CA ASN A 284 6.33 13.97 31.97
C ASN A 284 7.84 14.23 32.24
N ALA A 285 8.49 15.09 31.46
CA ALA A 285 9.88 15.42 31.65
C ALA A 285 10.12 16.23 32.96
N ALA A 286 9.17 17.08 33.33
CA ALA A 286 9.21 17.86 34.59
C ALA A 286 8.97 16.99 35.83
N ASP A 287 7.92 16.15 35.78
CA ASP A 287 7.50 15.32 36.93
C ASP A 287 8.51 14.23 37.27
N HIS A 288 9.24 13.73 36.29
CA HIS A 288 10.18 12.61 36.42
C HIS A 288 11.65 13.03 36.27
N GLY A 289 11.91 14.30 35.96
CA GLY A 289 13.27 14.86 35.91
C GLY A 289 13.95 14.92 37.29
N THR A 290 15.26 14.71 37.31
CA THR A 290 16.09 14.90 38.52
C THR A 290 16.74 16.28 38.57
N THR A 291 16.65 17.03 37.47
CA THR A 291 17.15 18.41 37.34
C THR A 291 16.04 19.32 36.82
N ASP A 292 16.12 20.60 37.12
CA ASP A 292 15.19 21.62 36.65
C ASP A 292 15.47 22.04 35.17
N SER A 293 16.06 21.13 34.38
CA SER A 293 16.48 21.42 33.01
C SER A 293 15.87 20.40 32.02
N ILE A 294 15.06 20.90 31.09
CA ILE A 294 14.47 20.15 29.96
C ILE A 294 15.10 20.67 28.67
N ALA A 295 15.53 19.78 27.78
CA ALA A 295 15.96 20.16 26.44
C ALA A 295 14.90 19.74 25.40
N VAL A 296 14.62 20.67 24.47
CA VAL A 296 13.69 20.45 23.35
C VAL A 296 14.44 20.67 22.05
N ASP A 297 14.60 19.61 21.27
CA ASP A 297 15.24 19.65 19.96
C ASP A 297 14.19 19.50 18.85
N LEU A 298 14.21 20.40 17.88
CA LEU A 298 13.42 20.33 16.67
C LEU A 298 14.35 20.20 15.47
N ASP A 299 14.24 19.10 14.76
CA ASP A 299 15.01 18.84 13.55
C ASP A 299 14.11 18.43 12.37
N ASP A 300 14.67 18.41 11.17
CA ASP A 300 13.98 17.92 10.00
C ASP A 300 14.89 17.07 9.11
N SER A 301 14.28 16.06 8.50
CA SER A 301 14.88 15.25 7.44
C SER A 301 14.11 15.41 6.13
N SER A 302 14.48 14.68 5.09
CA SER A 302 13.79 14.77 3.80
C SER A 302 12.30 14.41 3.88
N ASN A 303 11.87 13.56 4.84
CA ASN A 303 10.51 13.00 4.90
C ASN A 303 9.81 13.21 6.25
N GLN A 304 10.50 13.66 7.29
CA GLN A 304 9.96 13.74 8.64
C GLN A 304 10.45 15.00 9.36
N VAL A 305 9.62 15.49 10.26
CA VAL A 305 9.98 16.45 11.29
C VAL A 305 10.10 15.70 12.60
N GLY A 306 11.25 15.82 13.26
CA GLY A 306 11.57 15.22 14.56
C GLY A 306 11.42 16.24 15.68
N LEU A 307 10.66 15.92 16.70
CA LEU A 307 10.59 16.64 17.97
C LEU A 307 11.13 15.74 19.06
N THR A 308 12.23 16.12 19.69
CA THR A 308 12.84 15.38 20.80
C THR A 308 12.73 16.19 22.08
N ILE A 309 12.15 15.61 23.12
CA ILE A 309 12.12 16.18 24.47
C ILE A 309 13.00 15.31 25.35
N SER A 310 13.90 15.94 26.09
CA SER A 310 14.94 15.26 26.87
C SER A 310 15.05 15.82 28.27
N ASN A 311 15.17 14.94 29.26
CA ASN A 311 15.41 15.28 30.65
C ASN A 311 16.42 14.31 31.29
N GLU A 312 17.05 14.75 32.41
CA GLU A 312 17.82 13.85 33.26
C GLU A 312 16.89 13.22 34.28
N GLY A 313 16.93 11.87 34.38
CA GLY A 313 16.04 11.15 35.32
C GLY A 313 16.28 9.65 35.32
N PRO A 314 15.61 8.93 36.25
CA PRO A 314 15.57 7.49 36.16
C PRO A 314 14.89 7.07 34.86
N GLY A 315 15.40 6.08 34.15
CA GLY A 315 14.85 5.63 32.87
C GLY A 315 13.33 5.40 32.89
N LEU A 316 12.70 5.36 31.74
CA LEU A 316 11.28 5.02 31.62
C LEU A 316 11.05 3.55 32.02
N PRO A 317 10.01 3.25 32.83
CA PRO A 317 9.58 1.86 33.04
C PRO A 317 9.37 1.13 31.71
N GLU A 318 9.72 -0.15 31.64
CA GLU A 318 9.61 -0.96 30.42
C GLU A 318 8.20 -0.94 29.81
N THR A 319 7.16 -0.96 30.67
CA THR A 319 5.76 -0.88 30.26
C THR A 319 5.41 0.44 29.56
N GLN A 320 6.02 1.56 29.97
CA GLN A 320 5.85 2.87 29.33
C GLN A 320 6.64 2.96 28.03
N ARG A 321 7.82 2.33 27.97
CA ARG A 321 8.61 2.24 26.74
C ARG A 321 7.88 1.41 25.68
N GLU A 322 7.40 0.21 26.02
CA GLU A 322 6.61 -0.64 25.12
C GLU A 322 5.33 0.05 24.65
N LEU A 323 4.69 0.83 25.52
CA LEU A 323 3.56 1.65 25.14
C LEU A 323 3.95 2.68 24.07
N LEU A 324 5.00 3.46 24.29
CA LEU A 324 5.40 4.51 23.37
C LEU A 324 5.93 3.97 22.04
N GLU A 325 6.75 2.93 22.05
CA GLU A 325 7.39 2.42 20.83
C GLU A 325 6.51 1.45 20.04
N HIS A 326 5.77 0.56 20.73
CA HIS A 326 5.03 -0.54 20.11
C HIS A 326 3.51 -0.38 20.20
N GLY A 327 3.01 0.57 21.00
CA GLY A 327 1.57 0.76 21.22
C GLY A 327 0.93 -0.36 22.05
N THR A 328 1.73 -1.05 22.87
CA THR A 328 1.26 -2.06 23.80
C THR A 328 0.68 -1.36 25.02
N PHE A 329 -0.65 -1.35 25.16
CA PHE A 329 -1.29 -0.76 26.33
C PHE A 329 -1.14 -1.70 27.53
N PRO A 330 -0.73 -1.17 28.71
CA PRO A 330 -0.60 -1.96 29.93
C PRO A 330 -1.94 -2.51 30.39
N GLU A 331 -1.89 -3.55 31.21
CA GLU A 331 -3.10 -4.13 31.80
C GLU A 331 -3.87 -3.08 32.65
N TYR A 332 -5.18 -3.33 32.82
CA TYR A 332 -6.15 -2.35 33.34
C TYR A 332 -5.81 -1.77 34.73
N ASP A 333 -5.06 -2.48 35.57
CA ASP A 333 -4.80 -2.11 36.96
C ASP A 333 -3.34 -1.67 37.24
N ASP A 334 -2.55 -1.34 36.22
CA ASP A 334 -1.19 -0.86 36.43
C ASP A 334 -1.19 0.62 36.84
N PRO A 335 -0.93 0.94 38.10
CA PRO A 335 -0.91 2.33 38.60
C PRO A 335 0.29 3.13 38.09
N THR A 336 1.30 2.47 37.49
CA THR A 336 2.52 3.12 36.97
C THR A 336 2.38 3.56 35.52
N ALA A 337 1.30 3.16 34.85
CA ALA A 337 1.00 3.55 33.49
C ALA A 337 0.47 4.97 33.43
N GLY A 338 1.35 5.93 33.28
CA GLY A 338 1.00 7.34 33.11
C GLY A 338 0.03 7.57 31.95
N PHE A 339 -1.06 8.28 32.18
CA PHE A 339 -2.08 8.55 31.18
C PHE A 339 -1.58 9.42 30.05
N GLY A 340 -0.79 10.44 30.36
CA GLY A 340 -0.25 11.37 29.39
C GLY A 340 0.48 10.67 28.24
N LEU A 341 1.31 9.68 28.56
CA LEU A 341 2.02 8.90 27.53
C LEU A 341 1.09 8.04 26.67
N GLN A 342 -0.06 7.59 27.21
CA GLN A 342 -1.09 6.88 26.42
C GLN A 342 -1.77 7.82 25.41
N VAL A 343 -2.05 9.05 25.82
CA VAL A 343 -2.58 10.13 24.96
C VAL A 343 -1.57 10.48 23.87
N VAL A 344 -0.30 10.65 24.23
CA VAL A 344 0.80 10.89 23.28
C VAL A 344 0.84 9.80 22.21
N ARG A 345 0.87 8.53 22.63
CA ARG A 345 0.90 7.41 21.70
C ARG A 345 -0.31 7.40 20.78
N LEU A 346 -1.51 7.58 21.32
CA LEU A 346 -2.75 7.58 20.55
C LEU A 346 -2.76 8.68 19.47
N LEU A 347 -2.37 9.90 19.84
CA LEU A 347 -2.35 11.04 18.92
C LEU A 347 -1.26 10.89 17.85
N VAL A 348 -0.05 10.46 18.24
CA VAL A 348 1.05 10.25 17.29
C VAL A 348 0.72 9.13 16.30
N ASP A 349 0.15 8.03 16.75
CA ASP A 349 -0.33 6.95 15.85
C ASP A 349 -1.39 7.46 14.87
N ARG A 350 -2.25 8.34 15.33
CA ARG A 350 -3.27 8.95 14.50
C ARG A 350 -2.69 9.85 13.41
N TYR A 351 -1.63 10.59 13.74
CA TYR A 351 -0.90 11.42 12.78
C TYR A 351 -0.01 10.61 11.82
N GLY A 352 0.01 9.27 11.97
CA GLY A 352 0.89 8.39 11.21
C GLY A 352 2.36 8.59 11.55
N GLY A 353 2.64 9.15 12.73
CA GLY A 353 3.98 9.33 13.26
C GLY A 353 4.53 8.10 13.96
N THR A 354 5.77 8.20 14.42
CA THR A 354 6.45 7.18 15.22
C THR A 354 7.06 7.81 16.46
N ILE A 355 7.16 7.03 17.53
CA ILE A 355 7.85 7.45 18.76
C ILE A 355 9.03 6.53 18.97
N ARG A 356 10.16 7.11 19.36
CA ARG A 356 11.37 6.38 19.76
C ARG A 356 11.84 6.89 21.10
N VAL A 357 12.23 5.97 21.98
CA VAL A 357 12.81 6.28 23.29
C VAL A 357 14.26 5.83 23.27
N THR A 358 15.19 6.73 23.61
CA THR A 358 16.60 6.39 23.80
C THR A 358 17.05 6.88 25.18
N GLU A 359 17.81 6.06 25.87
CA GLU A 359 18.32 6.30 27.20
C GLU A 359 19.86 6.20 27.14
N GLU A 360 20.50 7.35 27.35
CA GLU A 360 21.95 7.45 27.45
C GLU A 360 22.27 8.16 28.79
N GLU A 361 22.87 9.35 28.76
CA GLU A 361 23.01 10.20 29.92
C GLU A 361 21.70 10.92 30.26
N ARG A 362 20.82 11.07 29.28
CA ARG A 362 19.47 11.65 29.36
C ARG A 362 18.45 10.70 28.74
N ILE A 363 17.20 10.84 29.15
CA ILE A 363 16.06 10.21 28.49
C ILE A 363 15.67 11.11 27.32
N HIS A 364 15.60 10.54 26.12
CA HIS A 364 15.15 11.24 24.91
C HIS A 364 13.88 10.56 24.39
N ILE A 365 12.79 11.31 24.32
CA ILE A 365 11.56 10.87 23.65
C ILE A 365 11.45 11.64 22.34
N THR A 366 11.61 10.95 21.22
CA THR A 366 11.55 11.53 19.88
C THR A 366 10.25 11.16 19.20
N VAL A 367 9.46 12.16 18.87
CA VAL A 367 8.25 12.05 18.03
C VAL A 367 8.63 12.43 16.60
N SER A 368 8.44 11.52 15.66
CA SER A 368 8.70 11.76 14.23
C SER A 368 7.37 11.83 13.49
N LEU A 369 7.07 12.97 12.88
CA LEU A 369 5.87 13.23 12.09
C LEU A 369 6.21 13.32 10.60
N SER A 370 5.34 12.82 9.74
CA SER A 370 5.53 12.86 8.30
C SER A 370 5.51 14.29 7.78
N ARG A 371 6.51 14.64 6.97
CA ARG A 371 6.63 15.96 6.36
C ARG A 371 5.77 16.03 5.10
N ALA A 372 4.79 16.92 5.08
CA ALA A 372 3.99 17.12 3.89
C ALA A 372 4.80 17.87 2.83
N ARG A 373 5.18 17.18 1.77
CA ARG A 373 5.58 17.79 0.50
C ARG A 373 4.36 17.81 -0.42
N GLY A 374 3.66 18.96 -0.44
CA GLY A 374 2.67 19.24 -1.47
C GLY A 374 1.50 18.25 -1.57
N GLY A 375 0.58 18.31 -0.60
CA GLY A 375 -0.61 17.48 -0.52
C GLY A 375 -0.42 16.32 0.45
N ILE A 376 -1.45 16.03 1.20
CA ILE A 376 -1.52 14.91 2.14
C ILE A 376 -1.17 13.63 1.36
N GLU A 377 0.10 13.23 1.35
CA GLU A 377 0.44 11.85 1.10
C GLU A 377 0.09 11.07 2.38
N ILE A 378 -1.19 10.78 2.58
CA ILE A 378 -1.53 9.45 3.07
C ILE A 378 -0.65 8.57 2.19
N THR A 379 0.26 7.79 2.77
CA THR A 379 1.08 6.84 2.02
C THR A 379 0.14 6.04 1.13
N ASP A 380 -0.18 6.62 -0.02
CA ASP A 380 -0.81 5.87 -1.10
C ASP A 380 0.18 4.75 -1.37
N PRO A 381 -0.23 3.50 -1.18
CA PRO A 381 0.66 2.39 -1.45
C PRO A 381 1.26 2.63 -2.83
N ASP A 382 2.62 2.63 -2.90
CA ASP A 382 3.34 2.84 -4.14
C ASP A 382 2.73 1.96 -5.25
N GLY A 383 2.11 2.56 -6.26
CA GLY A 383 1.44 1.80 -7.30
C GLY A 383 0.36 2.61 -8.03
N VAL A 384 -0.27 2.00 -9.03
CA VAL A 384 -1.37 2.60 -9.78
C VAL A 384 -2.67 2.44 -8.99
N THR A 385 -3.42 3.51 -8.80
CA THR A 385 -4.70 3.46 -8.09
C THR A 385 -5.72 2.56 -8.79
N VAL A 386 -6.62 1.92 -8.04
CA VAL A 386 -7.65 1.02 -8.60
C VAL A 386 -8.49 1.68 -9.71
N PRO A 387 -8.94 2.94 -9.57
CA PRO A 387 -9.63 3.62 -10.68
C PRO A 387 -8.76 3.75 -11.94
N ASN A 388 -7.48 4.09 -11.80
CA ASN A 388 -6.56 4.21 -12.94
C ASN A 388 -6.29 2.86 -13.59
N LEU A 389 -6.23 1.76 -12.82
CA LEU A 389 -6.16 0.39 -13.38
C LEU A 389 -7.41 0.05 -14.20
N LEU A 390 -8.60 0.40 -13.72
CA LEU A 390 -9.85 0.20 -14.48
C LEU A 390 -9.85 1.04 -15.76
N HIS A 391 -9.46 2.31 -15.70
CA HIS A 391 -9.34 3.18 -16.88
C HIS A 391 -8.35 2.59 -17.90
N ALA A 392 -7.22 2.08 -17.44
CA ALA A 392 -6.22 1.42 -18.28
C ALA A 392 -6.76 0.15 -18.96
N GLY A 393 -7.51 -0.66 -18.22
CA GLY A 393 -8.16 -1.85 -18.77
C GLY A 393 -9.19 -1.50 -19.86
N ILE A 394 -10.05 -0.50 -19.62
CA ILE A 394 -11.03 0.00 -20.59
C ILE A 394 -10.31 0.58 -21.82
N ALA A 395 -9.33 1.45 -21.61
CA ALA A 395 -8.58 2.08 -22.70
C ALA A 395 -7.83 1.02 -23.53
N GLY A 396 -7.19 0.04 -22.87
CA GLY A 396 -6.53 -1.09 -23.53
C GLY A 396 -7.50 -1.93 -24.38
N THR A 397 -8.71 -2.17 -23.85
CA THR A 397 -9.76 -2.88 -24.60
C THR A 397 -10.18 -2.13 -25.86
N ILE A 398 -10.45 -0.82 -25.75
CA ILE A 398 -10.85 0.03 -26.89
C ILE A 398 -9.73 0.10 -27.92
N ALA A 399 -8.49 0.31 -27.48
CA ALA A 399 -7.33 0.32 -28.35
C ALA A 399 -7.12 -1.05 -29.03
N GLY A 400 -7.34 -2.13 -28.29
CA GLY A 400 -7.30 -3.51 -28.81
C GLY A 400 -8.35 -3.77 -29.88
N VAL A 401 -9.57 -3.29 -29.68
CA VAL A 401 -10.62 -3.40 -30.72
C VAL A 401 -10.23 -2.64 -31.98
N ALA A 402 -9.70 -1.41 -31.86
CA ALA A 402 -9.24 -0.64 -33.01
C ALA A 402 -8.11 -1.34 -33.78
N MET A 403 -7.11 -1.86 -33.08
CA MET A 403 -6.00 -2.61 -33.67
C MET A 403 -6.44 -3.95 -34.30
N GLY A 404 -7.31 -4.68 -33.59
CA GLY A 404 -7.87 -5.96 -34.07
C GLY A 404 -8.71 -5.79 -35.33
N ALA A 405 -9.45 -4.67 -35.45
CA ALA A 405 -10.16 -4.33 -36.67
C ALA A 405 -9.20 -4.10 -37.86
N ILE A 406 -8.08 -3.40 -37.64
CA ILE A 406 -7.05 -3.24 -38.66
C ILE A 406 -6.54 -4.61 -39.14
N TYR A 407 -6.19 -5.50 -38.21
CA TYR A 407 -5.70 -6.84 -38.55
C TYR A 407 -6.75 -7.69 -39.26
N THR A 408 -8.00 -7.63 -38.85
CA THR A 408 -9.09 -8.37 -39.50
C THR A 408 -9.30 -7.92 -40.94
N LEU A 409 -9.24 -6.62 -41.19
CA LEU A 409 -9.52 -6.03 -42.51
C LEU A 409 -8.32 -6.06 -43.46
N SER A 410 -7.07 -6.16 -42.94
CA SER A 410 -5.87 -6.07 -43.78
C SER A 410 -5.15 -7.41 -43.99
N THR A 411 -4.78 -8.09 -42.90
CA THR A 411 -3.86 -9.25 -42.96
C THR A 411 -4.48 -10.55 -42.51
N GLY A 412 -5.61 -10.52 -41.77
CA GLY A 412 -6.17 -11.71 -41.14
C GLY A 412 -5.25 -12.33 -40.07
N LEU A 413 -4.40 -11.52 -39.40
CA LEU A 413 -3.36 -12.01 -38.48
C LEU A 413 -3.90 -12.57 -37.14
N LEU A 414 -5.16 -12.31 -36.78
CA LEU A 414 -5.71 -12.71 -35.50
C LEU A 414 -5.61 -14.24 -35.22
N PRO A 415 -5.86 -15.17 -36.17
CA PRO A 415 -5.64 -16.59 -35.91
C PRO A 415 -4.20 -16.92 -35.51
N VAL A 416 -3.21 -16.22 -36.06
CA VAL A 416 -1.78 -16.40 -35.68
C VAL A 416 -1.53 -15.98 -34.24
N ILE A 417 -2.25 -14.95 -33.73
CA ILE A 417 -2.18 -14.57 -32.31
C ILE A 417 -2.80 -15.68 -31.44
N GLY A 418 -3.87 -16.35 -31.91
CA GLY A 418 -4.41 -17.54 -31.28
C GLY A 418 -3.41 -18.69 -31.23
N ALA A 419 -2.61 -18.86 -32.28
CA ALA A 419 -1.58 -19.88 -32.35
C ALA A 419 -0.48 -19.76 -31.28
N LEU A 420 -0.27 -18.56 -30.67
CA LEU A 420 0.58 -18.40 -29.49
C LEU A 420 0.11 -19.23 -28.29
N TYR A 421 -1.18 -19.55 -28.25
CA TYR A 421 -1.81 -20.39 -27.24
C TYR A 421 -2.03 -21.82 -27.71
N GLY A 422 -1.63 -22.14 -28.92
CA GLY A 422 -1.71 -23.49 -29.52
C GLY A 422 -2.88 -23.72 -30.48
N VAL A 423 -3.67 -22.67 -30.79
CA VAL A 423 -4.86 -22.79 -31.68
C VAL A 423 -4.91 -21.66 -32.70
N GLU A 424 -4.83 -21.99 -33.94
CA GLU A 424 -4.99 -21.04 -35.04
C GLU A 424 -6.50 -20.87 -35.37
N ASP A 425 -7.18 -20.06 -34.51
CA ASP A 425 -8.62 -19.78 -34.60
C ASP A 425 -8.90 -18.29 -34.41
N PRO A 426 -9.81 -17.69 -35.22
CA PRO A 426 -10.10 -16.25 -35.12
C PRO A 426 -10.71 -15.84 -33.79
N ILE A 427 -11.56 -16.65 -33.15
CA ILE A 427 -12.20 -16.31 -31.86
C ILE A 427 -11.17 -16.32 -30.75
N VAL A 428 -10.34 -17.37 -30.69
CA VAL A 428 -9.21 -17.45 -29.75
C VAL A 428 -8.24 -16.29 -29.99
N GLY A 429 -7.96 -15.99 -31.26
CA GLY A 429 -7.12 -14.86 -31.64
C GLY A 429 -7.66 -13.52 -31.13
N TRP A 430 -8.95 -13.24 -31.24
CA TRP A 430 -9.57 -12.04 -30.70
C TRP A 430 -9.48 -11.98 -29.18
N ILE A 431 -9.81 -13.07 -28.48
CA ILE A 431 -9.77 -13.12 -27.01
C ILE A 431 -8.35 -12.85 -26.50
N THR A 432 -7.36 -13.52 -27.05
CA THR A 432 -5.96 -13.40 -26.64
C THR A 432 -5.36 -12.05 -27.03
N HIS A 433 -5.76 -11.49 -28.20
CA HIS A 433 -5.37 -10.15 -28.62
C HIS A 433 -5.90 -9.07 -27.64
N LEU A 434 -7.18 -9.14 -27.27
CA LEU A 434 -7.75 -8.21 -26.28
C LEU A 434 -7.10 -8.37 -24.90
N PHE A 435 -6.80 -9.60 -24.49
CA PHE A 435 -6.04 -9.84 -23.26
C PHE A 435 -4.66 -9.16 -23.29
N HIS A 436 -3.88 -9.34 -24.36
CA HIS A 436 -2.59 -8.65 -24.49
C HIS A 436 -2.75 -7.13 -24.47
N SER A 437 -3.77 -6.62 -25.13
CA SER A 437 -4.08 -5.19 -25.15
C SER A 437 -4.39 -4.63 -23.77
N ILE A 438 -5.12 -5.37 -22.93
CA ILE A 438 -5.39 -4.98 -21.53
C ILE A 438 -4.09 -4.99 -20.72
N VAL A 439 -3.30 -6.08 -20.80
CA VAL A 439 -2.04 -6.20 -20.04
C VAL A 439 -1.07 -5.08 -20.40
N PHE A 440 -0.87 -4.82 -21.70
CA PHE A 440 0.02 -3.74 -22.16
C PHE A 440 -0.51 -2.35 -21.80
N GLY A 441 -1.84 -2.18 -21.73
CA GLY A 441 -2.48 -0.98 -21.24
C GLY A 441 -2.23 -0.74 -19.75
N LEU A 442 -2.30 -1.78 -18.91
CA LEU A 442 -1.95 -1.72 -17.50
C LEU A 442 -0.48 -1.35 -17.28
N VAL A 443 0.44 -1.95 -18.04
CA VAL A 443 1.88 -1.61 -17.98
C VAL A 443 2.12 -0.17 -18.43
N PHE A 444 1.43 0.31 -19.46
CA PHE A 444 1.47 1.71 -19.89
C PHE A 444 1.03 2.66 -18.76
N ALA A 445 -0.09 2.35 -18.09
CA ALA A 445 -0.58 3.16 -16.97
C ALA A 445 0.44 3.25 -15.82
N ALA A 446 1.12 2.14 -15.50
CA ALA A 446 2.19 2.13 -14.50
C ALA A 446 3.36 3.03 -14.91
N GLY A 447 3.75 3.02 -16.20
CA GLY A 447 4.78 3.90 -16.74
C GLY A 447 4.39 5.38 -16.70
N ILE A 448 3.16 5.70 -17.11
CA ILE A 448 2.61 7.08 -17.06
C ILE A 448 2.55 7.60 -15.65
N ASP A 449 2.06 6.81 -14.72
CA ASP A 449 1.92 7.18 -13.32
C ASP A 449 3.29 7.48 -12.68
N HIS A 450 4.29 6.66 -12.99
CA HIS A 450 5.66 6.90 -12.58
C HIS A 450 6.24 8.21 -13.14
N VAL A 451 6.05 8.48 -14.43
CA VAL A 451 6.55 9.71 -15.09
C VAL A 451 5.81 10.94 -14.58
N SER A 452 4.50 10.87 -14.35
CA SER A 452 3.69 12.00 -13.89
C SER A 452 4.03 12.42 -12.46
N ARG A 453 4.32 11.46 -11.56
CA ARG A 453 4.83 11.76 -10.21
C ARG A 453 6.20 12.43 -10.23
N ALA A 454 7.07 12.02 -11.14
CA ALA A 454 8.41 12.60 -11.26
C ALA A 454 8.42 14.03 -11.83
N ARG A 455 7.34 14.48 -12.51
CA ARG A 455 7.29 15.76 -13.24
C ARG A 455 6.16 16.72 -12.82
N SER A 456 5.55 16.54 -11.65
CA SER A 456 4.46 17.41 -11.18
C SER A 456 3.36 17.71 -12.24
N GLY A 457 2.93 16.67 -12.96
CA GLY A 457 1.90 16.74 -13.98
C GLY A 457 2.43 16.54 -15.41
N MET A 458 1.59 15.99 -16.26
CA MET A 458 1.91 15.71 -17.66
C MET A 458 0.83 16.27 -18.59
N SER A 459 1.23 16.96 -19.68
CA SER A 459 0.28 17.45 -20.67
C SER A 459 -0.30 16.30 -21.50
N ARG A 460 -1.52 16.49 -22.03
CA ARG A 460 -2.16 15.52 -22.95
C ARG A 460 -1.25 15.18 -24.15
N ALA A 461 -0.59 16.20 -24.70
CA ALA A 461 0.31 16.00 -25.82
C ALA A 461 1.47 15.06 -25.44
N SER A 462 2.06 15.23 -24.25
CA SER A 462 3.14 14.37 -23.77
C SER A 462 2.67 12.92 -23.55
N SER A 463 1.49 12.73 -22.98
CA SER A 463 0.88 11.41 -22.79
C SER A 463 0.63 10.71 -24.14
N THR A 464 0.06 11.41 -25.11
CA THR A 464 -0.20 10.88 -26.45
C THR A 464 1.10 10.48 -27.17
N ILE A 465 2.16 11.31 -27.08
CA ILE A 465 3.47 10.99 -27.64
C ILE A 465 4.05 9.72 -26.97
N LEU A 466 3.96 9.61 -25.65
CA LEU A 466 4.42 8.42 -24.93
C LEU A 466 3.61 7.18 -25.33
N GLY A 467 2.31 7.33 -25.57
CA GLY A 467 1.46 6.25 -26.09
C GLY A 467 1.92 5.77 -27.47
N GLY A 468 2.20 6.69 -28.38
CA GLY A 468 2.75 6.35 -29.69
C GLY A 468 4.11 5.65 -29.61
N LEU A 469 5.03 6.17 -28.77
CA LEU A 469 6.33 5.53 -28.51
C LEU A 469 6.18 4.14 -27.89
N TRP A 470 5.24 3.96 -26.96
CA TRP A 470 4.94 2.66 -26.38
C TRP A 470 4.43 1.67 -27.43
N GLY A 471 3.50 2.10 -28.31
CA GLY A 471 3.04 1.30 -29.44
C GLY A 471 4.19 0.85 -30.36
N ILE A 472 5.10 1.76 -30.73
CA ILE A 472 6.31 1.42 -31.52
C ILE A 472 7.20 0.42 -30.76
N THR A 473 7.37 0.59 -29.45
CA THR A 473 8.16 -0.34 -28.62
C THR A 473 7.52 -1.74 -28.63
N LEU A 474 6.20 -1.85 -28.51
CA LEU A 474 5.49 -3.12 -28.59
C LEU A 474 5.62 -3.77 -29.96
N TRP A 475 5.56 -3.00 -31.04
CA TRP A 475 5.80 -3.51 -32.38
C TRP A 475 7.22 -4.08 -32.53
N LEU A 476 8.24 -3.35 -32.07
CA LEU A 476 9.63 -3.80 -32.19
C LEU A 476 9.92 -5.02 -31.32
N VAL A 477 9.48 -4.99 -30.07
CA VAL A 477 9.87 -6.00 -29.06
C VAL A 477 8.85 -7.15 -29.02
N ALA A 478 7.57 -6.85 -28.76
CA ALA A 478 6.57 -7.89 -28.56
C ALA A 478 6.23 -8.60 -29.89
N ALA A 479 5.88 -7.85 -30.94
CA ALA A 479 5.52 -8.42 -32.24
C ALA A 479 6.75 -8.81 -33.09
N GLY A 480 7.82 -7.99 -33.03
CA GLY A 480 9.01 -8.21 -33.86
C GLY A 480 9.93 -9.32 -33.37
N VAL A 481 10.01 -9.52 -32.06
CA VAL A 481 10.96 -10.49 -31.47
C VAL A 481 10.27 -11.55 -30.61
N VAL A 482 9.49 -11.15 -29.60
CA VAL A 482 8.93 -12.09 -28.62
C VAL A 482 7.94 -13.05 -29.26
N MET A 483 7.00 -12.53 -30.05
CA MET A 483 6.00 -13.35 -30.73
C MET A 483 6.63 -14.37 -31.69
N PRO A 484 7.52 -14.03 -32.62
CA PRO A 484 8.13 -15.03 -33.51
C PRO A 484 9.03 -16.02 -32.78
N VAL A 485 9.75 -15.62 -31.71
CA VAL A 485 10.50 -16.58 -30.87
C VAL A 485 9.56 -17.59 -30.23
N TRP A 486 8.41 -17.11 -29.72
CA TRP A 486 7.41 -17.97 -29.11
C TRP A 486 6.77 -18.92 -30.12
N LEU A 487 6.40 -18.44 -31.32
CA LEU A 487 5.86 -19.28 -32.40
C LEU A 487 6.85 -20.39 -32.80
N ARG A 488 8.16 -20.06 -32.92
CA ARG A 488 9.19 -21.07 -33.20
C ARG A 488 9.32 -22.11 -32.08
N ALA A 489 9.20 -21.69 -30.81
CA ALA A 489 9.19 -22.61 -29.67
C ALA A 489 7.98 -23.58 -29.72
N LEU A 490 6.91 -23.20 -30.42
CA LEU A 490 5.73 -24.04 -30.68
C LEU A 490 5.84 -24.85 -31.97
N GLY A 491 6.95 -24.79 -32.70
CA GLY A 491 7.15 -25.50 -33.96
C GLY A 491 6.57 -24.78 -35.19
N ILE A 492 6.16 -23.52 -35.04
CA ILE A 492 5.61 -22.71 -36.14
C ILE A 492 6.74 -21.81 -36.69
N GLU A 493 6.96 -21.89 -38.00
CA GLU A 493 7.97 -21.04 -38.64
C GLU A 493 7.56 -19.56 -38.64
N ALA A 494 8.45 -18.71 -38.19
CA ALA A 494 8.25 -17.25 -38.16
C ALA A 494 9.58 -16.52 -38.41
N ALA A 495 9.56 -15.44 -39.16
CA ALA A 495 10.75 -14.60 -39.37
C ALA A 495 11.14 -13.84 -38.08
N ILE A 496 12.43 -13.73 -37.78
CA ILE A 496 12.97 -12.94 -36.67
C ILE A 496 14.02 -11.99 -37.23
N PRO A 497 13.83 -10.66 -37.11
CA PRO A 497 12.63 -9.97 -36.61
C PRO A 497 11.46 -10.02 -37.61
N ASN A 498 10.22 -10.00 -37.08
CA ASN A 498 9.00 -9.85 -37.86
C ASN A 498 8.53 -8.39 -37.81
N LEU A 499 9.00 -7.58 -38.74
CA LEU A 499 8.78 -6.12 -38.76
C LEU A 499 8.00 -5.73 -40.03
N ASP A 500 6.71 -6.04 -40.04
CA ASP A 500 5.82 -5.64 -41.13
C ASP A 500 5.27 -4.23 -40.94
N GLN A 501 4.94 -3.56 -42.07
CA GLN A 501 4.44 -2.17 -42.07
C GLN A 501 3.02 -2.08 -41.47
N THR A 502 2.17 -3.06 -41.73
CA THR A 502 0.82 -3.09 -41.18
C THR A 502 0.85 -3.21 -39.66
N GLY A 503 1.75 -4.04 -39.13
CA GLY A 503 1.99 -4.17 -37.70
C GLY A 503 2.46 -2.86 -37.06
N LEU A 504 3.35 -2.11 -37.71
CA LEU A 504 3.77 -0.79 -37.22
C LEU A 504 2.57 0.17 -37.10
N VAL A 505 1.77 0.28 -38.17
CA VAL A 505 0.59 1.17 -38.18
C VAL A 505 -0.41 0.74 -37.11
N ALA A 506 -0.69 -0.56 -37.01
CA ALA A 506 -1.64 -1.10 -36.05
C ALA A 506 -1.21 -0.83 -34.59
N HIS A 507 0.07 -1.03 -34.26
CA HIS A 507 0.58 -0.77 -32.91
C HIS A 507 0.66 0.73 -32.61
N LEU A 508 0.99 1.58 -33.59
CA LEU A 508 0.96 3.02 -33.43
C LEU A 508 -0.45 3.53 -33.14
N VAL A 509 -1.46 3.05 -33.91
CA VAL A 509 -2.88 3.38 -33.66
C VAL A 509 -3.28 2.91 -32.27
N TRP A 510 -2.91 1.67 -31.90
CA TRP A 510 -3.17 1.15 -30.56
C TRP A 510 -2.60 2.07 -29.47
N GLY A 511 -1.33 2.46 -29.57
CA GLY A 511 -0.68 3.31 -28.57
C GLY A 511 -1.29 4.71 -28.45
N LEU A 512 -1.66 5.32 -29.58
CA LEU A 512 -2.33 6.62 -29.61
C LEU A 512 -3.73 6.56 -29.02
N VAL A 513 -4.55 5.57 -29.42
CA VAL A 513 -5.91 5.36 -28.88
C VAL A 513 -5.86 5.07 -27.38
N MET A 514 -4.93 4.20 -26.96
CA MET A 514 -4.72 3.87 -25.54
C MET A 514 -4.47 5.11 -24.70
N ALA A 515 -3.52 5.97 -25.11
CA ALA A 515 -3.17 7.17 -24.36
C ALA A 515 -4.32 8.19 -24.32
N ILE A 516 -4.97 8.44 -25.47
CA ILE A 516 -6.09 9.39 -25.57
C ILE A 516 -7.27 8.96 -24.69
N VAL A 517 -7.69 7.69 -24.80
CA VAL A 517 -8.83 7.17 -24.02
C VAL A 517 -8.51 7.14 -22.54
N TYR A 518 -7.29 6.72 -22.17
CA TYR A 518 -6.85 6.71 -20.77
C TYR A 518 -6.90 8.11 -20.14
N ASP A 519 -6.37 9.13 -20.84
CA ASP A 519 -6.40 10.52 -20.37
C ASP A 519 -7.83 11.08 -20.27
N LEU A 520 -8.72 10.76 -21.22
CA LEU A 520 -10.11 11.18 -21.19
C LEU A 520 -10.84 10.60 -19.97
N LEU A 521 -10.65 9.31 -19.68
CA LEU A 521 -11.29 8.65 -18.55
C LEU A 521 -10.74 9.17 -17.20
N ARG A 522 -9.47 9.52 -17.13
CA ARG A 522 -8.85 10.07 -15.93
C ARG A 522 -9.38 11.46 -15.59
N GLN A 523 -9.59 12.32 -16.58
CA GLN A 523 -10.04 13.71 -16.39
C GLN A 523 -11.53 13.83 -16.13
N SER A 524 -12.35 12.84 -16.41
CA SER A 524 -13.79 12.88 -16.14
C SER A 524 -14.14 12.83 -14.64
N ARG A 525 -13.16 12.76 -13.75
CA ARG A 525 -13.31 12.69 -12.29
C ARG A 525 -12.84 13.92 -11.53
N ASP A 526 -12.04 14.77 -12.17
CA ASP A 526 -11.65 16.10 -11.66
C ASP A 526 -12.71 17.14 -12.05
#